data_7fa37f6c08c08dc675abdf0e5040a936
#
_entry.id   7fa37f6c08c08dc675abdf0e5040a936
#
_cell.length_a   1.000
_cell.length_b   1.000
_cell.length_c   1.000
_cell.angle_alpha   90.00
_cell.angle_beta   90.00
_cell.angle_gamma   90.00
#
_symmetry.space_group_name_H-M   'P 1'
#
loop_
_entity.id
_entity.type
_entity.pdbx_description
1 polymer ?
#
loop_
_entity_poly.entity_id
_entity_poly.type
_entity_poly.pdbx_seq_one_letter_code
_entity_poly.pdbx_strand_id
1 'polypeptide(L)'
;MDRMLKSLSLCAVVLAAPNLGAQSKPARIDSFMTRAASYRQFNGAILVVDRGRPVYQRAFGEASMEWRVPNTVDTRFEIASMTKPMTAIMILQLVQEGRVRLEGKVSEYLPFYPVETGARITVDQLLNHTSGIQQDIAFSNDPNTVPPIIAAINADLLSNDSLVKLLAARPLRFEPGTSYGYSSDAYAVLGAIIERVTGQSYWQALRQRVLDRAGMSETGVSLLRPLVHKRAAGYAQTFGGYENAPHIGVTPAGGLYSTLRDLHRFDQALYGESLVTERSKELLFALRPVITAYGWKTSEDTLPDGTRRRVLRTTGGLPGFAALMVRVPSARRTIIMLTNTRDMAWRLDDFAVTIGRILDGLPYTRPKRSAAEAIAADAQSGKSAAELGRRFDAMRADSASFAVSEVELNRLGYYFLNARRAPARAIEIFQLNVRAFPRSANVYDSLGEAYLAHADTALAVINYRRSLELDPNNGNAAEILKRLAAQPR
;
A
#
# COMPACT_ATOMS: atom_id res chain seq x y z
N MET A 1 53.12 -57.93 -51.63
CA MET A 1 52.70 -58.07 -50.19
C MET A 1 52.72 -56.67 -49.62
N ASP A 2 51.60 -55.94 -49.85
CA ASP A 2 51.45 -54.55 -49.40
C ASP A 2 50.36 -54.47 -48.35
N ARG A 3 50.73 -54.00 -47.18
CA ARG A 3 49.77 -53.74 -46.08
C ARG A 3 49.31 -52.25 -46.18
N MET A 4 48.09 -52.03 -46.60
CA MET A 4 47.37 -50.77 -46.48
C MET A 4 46.99 -50.50 -45.02
N LEU A 5 47.60 -49.48 -44.45
CA LEU A 5 47.17 -48.88 -43.21
C LEU A 5 46.02 -47.92 -43.53
N LYS A 6 44.80 -48.24 -43.02
CA LYS A 6 43.66 -47.37 -43.01
C LYS A 6 43.74 -46.47 -41.76
N SER A 7 44.00 -45.17 -41.96
CA SER A 7 43.86 -44.15 -40.91
C SER A 7 42.41 -43.85 -40.64
N LEU A 8 41.90 -44.17 -39.44
CA LEU A 8 40.59 -43.67 -38.95
C LEU A 8 40.80 -42.26 -38.40
N SER A 9 40.27 -41.29 -39.10
CA SER A 9 40.07 -39.91 -38.57
C SER A 9 38.90 -39.92 -37.62
N LEU A 10 39.16 -39.72 -36.32
CA LEU A 10 38.18 -39.52 -35.31
C LEU A 10 37.72 -38.04 -35.35
N CYS A 11 36.58 -37.77 -35.99
CA CYS A 11 35.91 -36.45 -35.86
C CYS A 11 35.38 -36.31 -34.44
N ALA A 12 36.04 -35.51 -33.59
CA ALA A 12 35.53 -35.07 -32.34
C ALA A 12 34.40 -34.07 -32.58
N VAL A 13 33.15 -34.49 -32.43
CA VAL A 13 31.99 -33.60 -32.37
C VAL A 13 32.06 -32.87 -31.02
N VAL A 14 32.55 -31.63 -31.05
CA VAL A 14 32.43 -30.73 -29.91
C VAL A 14 30.95 -30.32 -29.80
N LEU A 15 30.22 -31.00 -28.95
CA LEU A 15 28.92 -30.55 -28.52
C LEU A 15 29.10 -29.22 -27.75
N ALA A 16 28.88 -28.12 -28.44
CA ALA A 16 28.78 -26.80 -27.80
C ALA A 16 27.62 -26.88 -26.76
N ALA A 17 27.96 -26.88 -25.46
CA ALA A 17 27.00 -26.71 -24.41
C ALA A 17 26.21 -25.43 -24.71
N PRO A 18 24.86 -25.44 -24.63
CA PRO A 18 24.10 -24.25 -24.83
C PRO A 18 24.54 -23.22 -23.79
N ASN A 19 25.09 -22.11 -24.27
CA ASN A 19 25.30 -20.93 -23.45
C ASN A 19 23.96 -20.61 -22.77
N LEU A 20 23.82 -20.90 -21.50
CA LEU A 20 22.77 -20.40 -20.64
C LEU A 20 22.99 -18.90 -20.51
N GLY A 21 22.67 -18.17 -21.59
CA GLY A 21 22.75 -16.73 -21.68
C GLY A 21 21.99 -16.14 -20.48
N ALA A 22 22.59 -15.19 -19.81
CA ALA A 22 21.98 -14.50 -18.68
C ALA A 22 20.57 -14.07 -19.07
N GLN A 23 19.56 -14.56 -18.34
CA GLN A 23 18.14 -14.25 -18.61
C GLN A 23 17.96 -12.75 -18.81
N SER A 24 17.18 -12.35 -19.82
CA SER A 24 16.86 -10.94 -20.08
C SER A 24 16.18 -10.29 -18.86
N LYS A 25 16.29 -8.98 -18.73
CA LYS A 25 15.65 -8.24 -17.63
C LYS A 25 14.14 -8.54 -17.52
N PRO A 26 13.35 -8.53 -18.62
CA PRO A 26 11.94 -8.95 -18.57
C PRO A 26 11.73 -10.38 -18.06
N ALA A 27 12.53 -11.34 -18.49
CA ALA A 27 12.42 -12.72 -18.03
C ALA A 27 12.75 -12.86 -16.53
N ARG A 28 13.71 -12.09 -16.01
CA ARG A 28 14.02 -12.03 -14.57
C ARG A 28 12.87 -11.43 -13.76
N ILE A 29 12.22 -10.37 -14.25
CA ILE A 29 11.03 -9.77 -13.64
C ILE A 29 9.90 -10.78 -13.66
N ASP A 30 9.67 -11.48 -14.77
CA ASP A 30 8.62 -12.49 -14.89
C ASP A 30 8.83 -13.65 -13.89
N SER A 31 10.05 -14.17 -13.80
CA SER A 31 10.41 -15.21 -12.83
C SER A 31 10.18 -14.75 -11.38
N PHE A 32 10.54 -13.50 -11.06
CA PHE A 32 10.32 -12.90 -9.74
C PHE A 32 8.83 -12.79 -9.42
N MET A 33 8.04 -12.18 -10.31
CA MET A 33 6.60 -11.96 -10.09
C MET A 33 5.79 -13.25 -10.08
N THR A 34 6.13 -14.22 -10.96
CA THR A 34 5.49 -15.56 -10.97
C THR A 34 5.71 -16.27 -9.65
N ARG A 35 6.93 -16.20 -9.09
CA ARG A 35 7.22 -16.78 -7.78
C ARG A 35 6.46 -16.06 -6.66
N ALA A 36 6.42 -14.73 -6.67
CA ALA A 36 5.65 -13.96 -5.69
C ALA A 36 4.15 -14.32 -5.73
N ALA A 37 3.56 -14.41 -6.92
CA ALA A 37 2.17 -14.80 -7.10
C ALA A 37 1.90 -16.25 -6.62
N SER A 38 2.81 -17.19 -6.91
CA SER A 38 2.67 -18.58 -6.45
C SER A 38 2.72 -18.72 -4.92
N TYR A 39 3.28 -17.72 -4.22
CA TYR A 39 3.30 -17.63 -2.76
C TYR A 39 2.18 -16.76 -2.19
N ARG A 40 1.16 -16.44 -2.98
CA ARG A 40 0.03 -15.55 -2.60
C ARG A 40 0.49 -14.14 -2.18
N GLN A 41 1.65 -13.68 -2.64
CA GLN A 41 2.21 -12.37 -2.32
C GLN A 41 1.81 -11.28 -3.32
N PHE A 42 1.15 -11.66 -4.40
CA PHE A 42 0.63 -10.74 -5.42
C PHE A 42 -0.58 -11.35 -6.13
N ASN A 43 -1.70 -10.62 -6.14
CA ASN A 43 -2.91 -10.92 -6.89
C ASN A 43 -3.38 -9.63 -7.56
N GLY A 44 -3.11 -9.45 -8.85
CA GLY A 44 -3.36 -8.18 -9.55
C GLY A 44 -2.62 -8.05 -10.86
N ALA A 45 -2.30 -6.84 -11.26
CA ALA A 45 -1.64 -6.55 -12.53
C ALA A 45 -0.44 -5.60 -12.35
N ILE A 46 0.57 -5.78 -13.20
CA ILE A 46 1.81 -4.99 -13.18
C ILE A 46 2.20 -4.53 -14.59
N LEU A 47 2.71 -3.30 -14.67
CA LEU A 47 3.37 -2.73 -15.84
C LEU A 47 4.73 -2.17 -15.41
N VAL A 48 5.77 -2.49 -16.19
CA VAL A 48 7.11 -1.93 -16.02
C VAL A 48 7.52 -1.25 -17.32
N VAL A 49 7.83 0.03 -17.23
CA VAL A 49 8.36 0.87 -18.29
C VAL A 49 9.82 1.18 -17.97
N ASP A 50 10.72 1.05 -18.91
CA ASP A 50 12.13 1.44 -18.79
C ASP A 50 12.58 2.17 -20.05
N ARG A 51 13.28 3.29 -19.88
CA ARG A 51 13.70 4.16 -20.99
C ARG A 51 12.54 4.61 -21.90
N GLY A 52 11.36 4.84 -21.28
CA GLY A 52 10.15 5.28 -21.98
C GLY A 52 9.41 4.20 -22.78
N ARG A 53 9.79 2.92 -22.64
CA ARG A 53 9.15 1.80 -23.35
C ARG A 53 8.64 0.75 -22.37
N PRO A 54 7.41 0.22 -22.54
CA PRO A 54 6.96 -0.94 -21.80
C PRO A 54 7.89 -2.14 -22.06
N VAL A 55 8.46 -2.69 -20.99
CA VAL A 55 9.38 -3.84 -21.06
C VAL A 55 8.78 -5.10 -20.45
N TYR A 56 7.78 -4.94 -19.57
CA TYR A 56 7.07 -6.05 -18.95
C TYR A 56 5.66 -5.63 -18.57
N GLN A 57 4.68 -6.49 -18.88
CA GLN A 57 3.29 -6.32 -18.47
C GLN A 57 2.65 -7.69 -18.27
N ARG A 58 2.02 -7.90 -17.10
CA ARG A 58 1.35 -9.17 -16.80
C ARG A 58 0.32 -9.00 -15.69
N ALA A 59 -0.68 -9.91 -15.67
CA ALA A 59 -1.63 -10.05 -14.57
C ALA A 59 -1.51 -11.43 -13.92
N PHE A 60 -1.88 -11.52 -12.64
CA PHE A 60 -1.78 -12.70 -11.80
C PHE A 60 -3.02 -12.85 -10.93
N GLY A 61 -3.40 -14.08 -10.64
CA GLY A 61 -4.52 -14.42 -9.77
C GLY A 61 -5.88 -14.01 -10.36
N GLU A 62 -6.84 -13.75 -9.49
CA GLU A 62 -8.26 -13.63 -9.85
C GLU A 62 -8.82 -12.24 -9.52
N ALA A 63 -9.59 -11.69 -10.46
CA ALA A 63 -10.35 -10.45 -10.30
C ALA A 63 -11.64 -10.68 -9.51
N SER A 64 -12.22 -11.90 -9.63
CA SER A 64 -13.28 -12.39 -8.76
C SER A 64 -12.92 -13.81 -8.34
N MET A 65 -12.71 -14.01 -7.04
CA MET A 65 -12.34 -15.33 -6.49
C MET A 65 -13.55 -16.25 -6.39
N GLU A 66 -14.74 -15.72 -6.15
CA GLU A 66 -16.00 -16.49 -6.10
C GLU A 66 -16.30 -17.12 -7.46
N TRP A 67 -16.07 -16.37 -8.53
CA TRP A 67 -16.35 -16.81 -9.91
C TRP A 67 -15.11 -17.33 -10.64
N ARG A 68 -13.94 -17.35 -9.97
CA ARG A 68 -12.65 -17.72 -10.57
C ARG A 68 -12.33 -16.97 -11.87
N VAL A 69 -12.74 -15.69 -11.92
CA VAL A 69 -12.46 -14.82 -13.07
C VAL A 69 -11.03 -14.33 -12.94
N PRO A 70 -10.14 -14.62 -13.90
CA PRO A 70 -8.74 -14.20 -13.81
C PRO A 70 -8.59 -12.68 -13.92
N ASN A 71 -7.58 -12.13 -13.24
CA ASN A 71 -7.09 -10.79 -13.53
C ASN A 71 -6.50 -10.73 -14.94
N THR A 72 -6.72 -9.63 -15.61
CA THR A 72 -6.13 -9.29 -16.90
C THR A 72 -5.42 -7.94 -16.83
N VAL A 73 -4.64 -7.61 -17.84
CA VAL A 73 -4.00 -6.28 -17.95
C VAL A 73 -4.99 -5.13 -18.12
N ASP A 74 -6.22 -5.46 -18.52
CA ASP A 74 -7.34 -4.51 -18.66
C ASP A 74 -8.30 -4.51 -17.46
N THR A 75 -8.01 -5.29 -16.41
CA THR A 75 -8.78 -5.28 -15.16
C THR A 75 -8.73 -3.89 -14.54
N ARG A 76 -9.88 -3.40 -14.09
CA ARG A 76 -10.03 -2.12 -13.39
C ARG A 76 -9.92 -2.35 -11.89
N PHE A 77 -8.95 -1.70 -11.27
CA PHE A 77 -8.72 -1.76 -9.83
C PHE A 77 -9.03 -0.43 -9.18
N GLU A 78 -9.51 -0.44 -7.96
CA GLU A 78 -9.59 0.77 -7.16
C GLU A 78 -8.17 1.23 -6.81
N ILE A 79 -7.88 2.52 -7.08
CA ILE A 79 -6.54 3.10 -6.92
C ILE A 79 -6.40 3.97 -5.68
N ALA A 80 -7.49 4.12 -4.91
CA ALA A 80 -7.49 4.81 -3.63
C ALA A 80 -6.74 6.15 -3.66
N SER A 81 -5.81 6.37 -2.73
CA SER A 81 -5.07 7.63 -2.57
C SER A 81 -4.19 8.02 -3.77
N MET A 82 -4.02 7.17 -4.78
CA MET A 82 -3.45 7.60 -6.06
C MET A 82 -4.34 8.62 -6.80
N THR A 83 -5.55 8.90 -6.31
CA THR A 83 -6.39 10.03 -6.72
C THR A 83 -5.79 11.38 -6.30
N LYS A 84 -5.07 11.44 -5.17
CA LYS A 84 -4.55 12.71 -4.61
C LYS A 84 -3.62 13.49 -5.53
N PRO A 85 -2.68 12.89 -6.28
CA PRO A 85 -1.92 13.59 -7.30
C PRO A 85 -2.80 14.32 -8.32
N MET A 86 -3.91 13.72 -8.72
CA MET A 86 -4.83 14.31 -9.71
C MET A 86 -5.58 15.50 -9.11
N THR A 87 -5.99 15.43 -7.84
CA THR A 87 -6.55 16.55 -7.08
C THR A 87 -5.54 17.71 -6.98
N ALA A 88 -4.29 17.40 -6.65
CA ALA A 88 -3.23 18.40 -6.57
C ALA A 88 -2.97 19.07 -7.92
N ILE A 89 -3.00 18.32 -9.02
CA ILE A 89 -2.88 18.85 -10.38
C ILE A 89 -4.02 19.85 -10.67
N MET A 90 -5.27 19.53 -10.33
CA MET A 90 -6.38 20.45 -10.53
C MET A 90 -6.22 21.75 -9.73
N ILE A 91 -5.78 21.67 -8.48
CA ILE A 91 -5.47 22.88 -7.68
C ILE A 91 -4.36 23.69 -8.34
N LEU A 92 -3.27 23.06 -8.80
CA LEU A 92 -2.18 23.76 -9.48
C LEU A 92 -2.63 24.40 -10.81
N GLN A 93 -3.54 23.78 -11.55
CA GLN A 93 -4.16 24.41 -12.73
C GLN A 93 -4.96 25.66 -12.35
N LEU A 94 -5.74 25.60 -11.27
CA LEU A 94 -6.47 26.77 -10.77
C LEU A 94 -5.54 27.87 -10.24
N VAL A 95 -4.38 27.49 -9.72
CA VAL A 95 -3.29 28.44 -9.36
C VAL A 95 -2.72 29.10 -10.61
N GLN A 96 -2.45 28.34 -11.68
CA GLN A 96 -1.99 28.88 -12.97
C GLN A 96 -3.02 29.85 -13.60
N GLU A 97 -4.31 29.57 -13.41
CA GLU A 97 -5.42 30.40 -13.86
C GLU A 97 -5.63 31.67 -12.96
N GLY A 98 -4.87 31.80 -11.87
CA GLY A 98 -5.01 32.93 -10.90
C GLY A 98 -6.30 32.85 -10.06
N ARG A 99 -7.02 31.72 -10.09
CA ARG A 99 -8.29 31.50 -9.39
C ARG A 99 -8.14 30.94 -7.98
N VAL A 100 -6.99 30.33 -7.70
CA VAL A 100 -6.59 29.82 -6.37
C VAL A 100 -5.19 30.30 -6.07
N ARG A 101 -4.90 30.60 -4.80
CA ARG A 101 -3.54 30.91 -4.31
C ARG A 101 -3.14 29.82 -3.31
N LEU A 102 -1.89 29.38 -3.34
CA LEU A 102 -1.39 28.39 -2.39
C LEU A 102 -1.44 28.89 -0.94
N GLU A 103 -1.17 30.19 -0.75
CA GLU A 103 -1.24 30.88 0.54
C GLU A 103 -2.66 31.29 0.92
N GLY A 104 -3.61 31.21 -0.03
CA GLY A 104 -5.03 31.52 0.20
C GLY A 104 -5.63 30.66 1.29
N LYS A 105 -6.49 31.26 2.10
CA LYS A 105 -7.11 30.60 3.24
C LYS A 105 -8.35 29.82 2.82
N VAL A 106 -8.64 28.71 3.51
CA VAL A 106 -9.85 27.91 3.26
C VAL A 106 -11.12 28.78 3.31
N SER A 107 -11.22 29.68 4.28
CA SER A 107 -12.36 30.58 4.43
C SER A 107 -12.56 31.57 3.25
N GLU A 108 -11.53 31.84 2.47
CA GLU A 108 -11.64 32.67 1.25
C GLU A 108 -12.42 31.96 0.13
N TYR A 109 -12.32 30.63 0.07
CA TYR A 109 -12.97 29.80 -0.96
C TYR A 109 -14.27 29.15 -0.48
N LEU A 110 -14.35 28.80 0.82
CA LEU A 110 -15.48 28.10 1.42
C LEU A 110 -16.10 28.95 2.54
N PRO A 111 -17.04 29.89 2.22
CA PRO A 111 -17.63 30.80 3.21
C PRO A 111 -18.40 30.06 4.34
N PHE A 112 -18.79 28.82 4.14
CA PHE A 112 -19.45 28.00 5.15
C PHE A 112 -18.47 27.35 6.14
N TYR A 113 -17.18 27.38 5.86
CA TYR A 113 -16.16 26.82 6.75
C TYR A 113 -15.95 27.76 7.96
N PRO A 114 -15.88 27.25 9.20
CA PRO A 114 -15.72 28.10 10.39
C PRO A 114 -14.50 29.02 10.25
N VAL A 115 -14.70 30.32 10.48
CA VAL A 115 -13.66 31.33 10.29
C VAL A 115 -12.47 31.07 11.22
N GLU A 116 -12.72 30.63 12.45
CA GLU A 116 -11.72 30.36 13.48
C GLU A 116 -10.66 29.33 13.02
N THR A 117 -11.06 28.38 12.21
CA THR A 117 -10.16 27.35 11.67
C THR A 117 -9.80 27.63 10.21
N GLY A 118 -10.79 28.02 9.38
CA GLY A 118 -10.61 28.24 7.94
C GLY A 118 -9.70 29.42 7.60
N ALA A 119 -9.63 30.46 8.45
CA ALA A 119 -8.70 31.58 8.27
C ALA A 119 -7.24 31.25 8.63
N ARG A 120 -7.00 30.10 9.25
CA ARG A 120 -5.65 29.64 9.65
C ARG A 120 -5.04 28.65 8.68
N ILE A 121 -5.87 27.89 7.97
CA ILE A 121 -5.45 26.81 7.06
C ILE A 121 -5.27 27.38 5.65
N THR A 122 -4.09 27.14 5.04
CA THR A 122 -3.83 27.48 3.63
C THR A 122 -4.08 26.30 2.70
N VAL A 123 -4.24 26.58 1.41
CA VAL A 123 -4.34 25.54 0.36
C VAL A 123 -3.06 24.69 0.32
N ASP A 124 -1.88 25.31 0.46
CA ASP A 124 -0.60 24.58 0.52
C ASP A 124 -0.55 23.61 1.71
N GLN A 125 -1.04 24.00 2.89
CA GLN A 125 -1.08 23.14 4.06
C GLN A 125 -2.03 21.94 3.88
N LEU A 126 -3.12 22.10 3.13
CA LEU A 126 -3.99 20.97 2.76
C LEU A 126 -3.23 19.97 1.84
N LEU A 127 -2.54 20.48 0.82
CA LEU A 127 -1.77 19.68 -0.14
C LEU A 127 -0.59 18.94 0.52
N ASN A 128 0.01 19.52 1.55
CA ASN A 128 1.19 19.00 2.26
C ASN A 128 0.84 18.17 3.50
N HIS A 129 -0.44 17.99 3.83
CA HIS A 129 -0.86 17.32 5.07
C HIS A 129 -0.34 17.99 6.36
N THR A 130 -0.22 19.33 6.34
CA THR A 130 0.19 20.11 7.52
C THR A 130 -0.93 21.04 8.02
N SER A 131 -2.17 20.79 7.59
CA SER A 131 -3.35 21.61 7.96
C SER A 131 -3.86 21.40 9.39
N GLY A 132 -3.46 20.30 10.05
CA GLY A 132 -4.01 19.91 11.34
C GLY A 132 -5.40 19.24 11.27
N ILE A 133 -6.03 19.16 10.08
CA ILE A 133 -7.30 18.44 9.92
C ILE A 133 -7.09 16.97 10.28
N GLN A 134 -7.95 16.46 11.17
CA GLN A 134 -7.88 15.07 11.62
C GLN A 134 -8.06 14.11 10.44
N GLN A 135 -7.51 12.90 10.59
CA GLN A 135 -7.59 11.90 9.54
C GLN A 135 -8.93 11.14 9.62
N ASP A 136 -9.49 10.93 8.44
CA ASP A 136 -10.39 9.86 8.03
C ASP A 136 -11.55 9.53 8.95
N ILE A 137 -12.59 10.32 8.84
CA ILE A 137 -13.89 9.97 9.41
C ILE A 137 -14.38 8.59 8.90
N ALA A 138 -14.07 8.25 7.63
CA ALA A 138 -14.44 6.98 7.01
C ALA A 138 -13.68 5.76 7.55
N PHE A 139 -12.55 5.96 8.24
CA PHE A 139 -11.72 4.90 8.80
C PHE A 139 -11.59 4.98 10.33
N SER A 140 -12.43 5.80 10.99
CA SER A 140 -12.42 5.89 12.44
C SER A 140 -12.86 4.57 13.06
N ASN A 141 -12.03 4.05 13.97
CA ASN A 141 -12.39 2.92 14.84
C ASN A 141 -13.11 3.37 16.11
N ASP A 142 -13.38 4.68 16.27
CA ASP A 142 -14.12 5.22 17.39
C ASP A 142 -15.59 4.81 17.28
N PRO A 143 -16.13 4.00 18.21
CA PRO A 143 -17.52 3.57 18.18
C PRO A 143 -18.52 4.74 18.33
N ASN A 144 -18.05 5.91 18.78
CA ASN A 144 -18.86 7.13 18.87
C ASN A 144 -18.74 7.99 17.58
N THR A 145 -17.85 7.65 16.67
CA THR A 145 -17.74 8.34 15.37
C THR A 145 -18.85 7.84 14.46
N VAL A 146 -19.95 8.46 14.61
CA VAL A 146 -21.16 8.56 13.79
C VAL A 146 -21.29 7.45 12.73
N PRO A 147 -21.71 6.23 13.13
CA PRO A 147 -21.98 5.14 12.18
C PRO A 147 -22.85 5.54 10.98
N PRO A 148 -23.87 6.45 11.12
CA PRO A 148 -24.66 6.92 9.99
C PRO A 148 -23.87 7.69 8.93
N ILE A 149 -22.85 8.47 9.31
CA ILE A 149 -22.03 9.23 8.34
C ILE A 149 -21.16 8.28 7.53
N ILE A 150 -20.51 7.31 8.19
CA ILE A 150 -19.70 6.29 7.51
C ILE A 150 -20.59 5.48 6.55
N ALA A 151 -21.79 5.09 6.99
CA ALA A 151 -22.74 4.39 6.14
C ALA A 151 -23.18 5.26 4.94
N ALA A 152 -23.42 6.55 5.13
CA ALA A 152 -23.80 7.47 4.06
C ALA A 152 -22.65 7.70 3.05
N ILE A 153 -21.42 7.80 3.52
CA ILE A 153 -20.22 7.88 2.65
C ILE A 153 -20.11 6.57 1.84
N ASN A 154 -20.17 5.42 2.50
CA ASN A 154 -20.00 4.12 1.86
C ASN A 154 -21.17 3.76 0.92
N ALA A 155 -22.33 4.39 1.09
CA ALA A 155 -23.47 4.25 0.17
C ALA A 155 -23.46 5.32 -0.96
N ASP A 156 -22.42 6.14 -1.06
CA ASP A 156 -22.31 7.27 -2.02
C ASP A 156 -23.46 8.29 -1.92
N LEU A 157 -24.03 8.44 -0.72
CA LEU A 157 -25.19 9.31 -0.47
C LEU A 157 -24.82 10.72 0.01
N LEU A 158 -23.55 10.93 0.40
CA LEU A 158 -23.09 12.19 0.94
C LEU A 158 -22.42 13.04 -0.14
N SER A 159 -22.89 14.28 -0.35
CA SER A 159 -22.20 15.24 -1.20
C SER A 159 -20.89 15.68 -0.56
N ASN A 160 -19.92 16.08 -1.39
CA ASN A 160 -18.62 16.58 -0.89
C ASN A 160 -18.80 17.80 0.05
N ASP A 161 -19.73 18.72 -0.26
CA ASP A 161 -20.07 19.85 0.59
C ASP A 161 -20.59 19.42 1.97
N SER A 162 -21.48 18.41 2.01
CA SER A 162 -22.01 17.87 3.27
C SER A 162 -20.91 17.22 4.09
N LEU A 163 -20.02 16.45 3.45
CA LEU A 163 -18.84 15.86 4.09
C LEU A 163 -17.96 16.95 4.70
N VAL A 164 -17.60 17.96 3.92
CA VAL A 164 -16.70 19.05 4.38
C VAL A 164 -17.31 19.85 5.52
N LYS A 165 -18.62 20.09 5.55
CA LYS A 165 -19.31 20.74 6.70
C LYS A 165 -19.17 19.92 7.98
N LEU A 166 -19.28 18.60 7.88
CA LEU A 166 -19.07 17.70 9.03
C LEU A 166 -17.61 17.70 9.51
N LEU A 167 -16.66 17.69 8.58
CA LEU A 167 -15.24 17.74 8.89
C LEU A 167 -14.85 19.08 9.55
N ALA A 168 -15.40 20.17 9.06
CA ALA A 168 -15.15 21.53 9.53
C ALA A 168 -15.58 21.77 10.98
N ALA A 169 -16.57 21.01 11.49
CA ALA A 169 -17.02 21.08 12.88
C ALA A 169 -16.06 20.41 13.87
N ARG A 170 -15.05 19.65 13.40
CA ARG A 170 -14.11 18.92 14.26
C ARG A 170 -12.92 19.81 14.64
N PRO A 171 -12.37 19.65 15.85
CA PRO A 171 -11.16 20.38 16.25
C PRO A 171 -9.97 19.94 15.42
N LEU A 172 -9.02 20.85 15.22
CA LEU A 172 -7.74 20.53 14.61
C LEU A 172 -6.90 19.65 15.56
N ARG A 173 -6.15 18.72 15.01
CA ARG A 173 -5.24 17.85 15.76
C ARG A 173 -4.01 18.61 16.28
N PHE A 174 -3.55 19.60 15.51
CA PHE A 174 -2.42 20.46 15.80
C PHE A 174 -2.58 21.79 15.05
N GLU A 175 -1.80 22.77 15.44
CA GLU A 175 -1.76 24.09 14.81
C GLU A 175 -1.29 24.00 13.35
N PRO A 176 -2.01 24.57 12.37
CA PRO A 176 -1.64 24.53 10.95
C PRO A 176 -0.20 24.96 10.69
N GLY A 177 0.54 24.14 9.97
CA GLY A 177 1.95 24.35 9.62
C GLY A 177 2.97 23.86 10.64
N THR A 178 2.57 23.42 11.85
CA THR A 178 3.53 23.03 12.92
C THR A 178 3.93 21.57 12.87
N SER A 179 3.12 20.71 12.28
CA SER A 179 3.35 19.26 12.25
C SER A 179 2.83 18.65 10.95
N TYR A 180 3.30 17.44 10.66
CA TYR A 180 2.77 16.60 9.60
C TYR A 180 1.72 15.63 10.15
N GLY A 181 0.56 15.55 9.50
CA GLY A 181 -0.49 14.58 9.79
C GLY A 181 -1.24 14.24 8.52
N TYR A 182 -0.95 13.05 7.94
CA TYR A 182 -1.66 12.62 6.73
C TYR A 182 -3.17 12.67 6.96
N SER A 183 -3.89 13.31 6.02
CA SER A 183 -5.35 13.47 6.10
C SER A 183 -5.98 13.36 4.72
N SER A 184 -6.85 12.38 4.53
CA SER A 184 -7.72 12.29 3.36
C SER A 184 -8.82 13.36 3.42
N ASP A 185 -9.23 13.73 4.63
CA ASP A 185 -10.25 14.75 4.85
C ASP A 185 -9.78 16.13 4.38
N ALA A 186 -8.47 16.44 4.50
CA ALA A 186 -7.88 17.64 3.90
C ALA A 186 -8.05 17.69 2.37
N TYR A 187 -8.00 16.54 1.70
CA TYR A 187 -8.23 16.46 0.25
C TYR A 187 -9.73 16.53 -0.13
N ALA A 188 -10.63 16.15 0.77
CA ALA A 188 -12.05 16.46 0.59
C ALA A 188 -12.29 17.98 0.59
N VAL A 189 -11.61 18.74 1.48
CA VAL A 189 -11.65 20.21 1.50
C VAL A 189 -11.10 20.79 0.19
N LEU A 190 -9.98 20.28 -0.35
CA LEU A 190 -9.48 20.66 -1.68
C LEU A 190 -10.51 20.39 -2.78
N GLY A 191 -11.22 19.27 -2.70
CA GLY A 191 -12.32 18.97 -3.61
C GLY A 191 -13.44 20.01 -3.56
N ALA A 192 -13.87 20.43 -2.37
CA ALA A 192 -14.87 21.48 -2.24
C ALA A 192 -14.39 22.84 -2.78
N ILE A 193 -13.11 23.17 -2.58
CA ILE A 193 -12.51 24.38 -3.20
C ILE A 193 -12.57 24.27 -4.72
N ILE A 194 -12.24 23.11 -5.31
CA ILE A 194 -12.34 22.89 -6.76
C ILE A 194 -13.79 23.09 -7.23
N GLU A 195 -14.77 22.47 -6.56
CA GLU A 195 -16.18 22.62 -6.91
C GLU A 195 -16.65 24.06 -6.85
N ARG A 196 -16.30 24.76 -5.76
CA ARG A 196 -16.67 26.17 -5.57
C ARG A 196 -16.07 27.09 -6.61
N VAL A 197 -14.79 26.90 -6.92
CA VAL A 197 -14.06 27.74 -7.86
C VAL A 197 -14.45 27.44 -9.30
N THR A 198 -14.70 26.19 -9.68
CA THR A 198 -15.04 25.81 -11.05
C THR A 198 -16.52 25.92 -11.37
N GLY A 199 -17.39 25.83 -10.38
CA GLY A 199 -18.85 25.70 -10.57
C GLY A 199 -19.27 24.31 -11.09
N GLN A 200 -18.37 23.32 -11.07
CA GLN A 200 -18.59 21.95 -11.52
C GLN A 200 -18.50 20.99 -10.34
N SER A 201 -19.13 19.80 -10.43
CA SER A 201 -18.82 18.76 -9.48
C SER A 201 -17.35 18.36 -9.58
N TYR A 202 -16.76 17.91 -8.47
CA TYR A 202 -15.37 17.43 -8.44
C TYR A 202 -15.07 16.41 -9.54
N TRP A 203 -15.97 15.47 -9.77
CA TRP A 203 -15.80 14.42 -10.76
C TRP A 203 -15.86 14.92 -12.21
N GLN A 204 -16.69 15.94 -12.48
CA GLN A 204 -16.71 16.61 -13.79
C GLN A 204 -15.42 17.39 -14.04
N ALA A 205 -14.98 18.16 -13.05
CA ALA A 205 -13.72 18.90 -13.14
C ALA A 205 -12.52 17.94 -13.33
N LEU A 206 -12.47 16.83 -12.57
CA LEU A 206 -11.42 15.83 -12.71
C LEU A 206 -11.39 15.21 -14.11
N ARG A 207 -12.55 14.84 -14.65
CA ARG A 207 -12.64 14.28 -16.00
C ARG A 207 -12.09 15.25 -17.03
N GLN A 208 -12.58 16.48 -17.06
CA GLN A 208 -12.19 17.46 -18.07
C GLN A 208 -10.75 17.92 -17.94
N ARG A 209 -10.29 18.15 -16.71
CA ARG A 209 -9.00 18.77 -16.42
C ARG A 209 -7.83 17.79 -16.38
N VAL A 210 -8.10 16.52 -16.06
CA VAL A 210 -7.05 15.52 -15.88
C VAL A 210 -7.27 14.30 -16.77
N LEU A 211 -8.42 13.60 -16.65
CA LEU A 211 -8.57 12.31 -17.30
C LEU A 211 -8.60 12.43 -18.82
N ASP A 212 -9.41 13.34 -19.37
CA ASP A 212 -9.51 13.56 -20.81
C ASP A 212 -8.19 14.09 -21.40
N ARG A 213 -7.53 15.03 -20.69
CA ARG A 213 -6.23 15.57 -21.12
C ARG A 213 -5.11 14.53 -21.13
N ALA A 214 -5.16 13.56 -20.22
CA ALA A 214 -4.21 12.44 -20.17
C ALA A 214 -4.64 11.25 -21.03
N GLY A 215 -5.83 11.28 -21.64
CA GLY A 215 -6.40 10.17 -22.44
C GLY A 215 -6.80 8.95 -21.59
N MET A 216 -7.18 9.13 -20.32
CA MET A 216 -7.50 8.07 -19.35
C MET A 216 -8.98 7.64 -19.48
N SER A 217 -9.34 7.06 -20.62
CA SER A 217 -10.74 6.71 -20.95
C SER A 217 -11.30 5.53 -20.13
N GLU A 218 -10.44 4.70 -19.55
CA GLU A 218 -10.81 3.53 -18.74
C GLU A 218 -10.82 3.81 -17.23
N THR A 219 -10.55 5.06 -16.84
CA THR A 219 -10.54 5.54 -15.45
C THR A 219 -11.85 6.24 -15.13
N GLY A 220 -12.40 5.95 -13.97
CA GLY A 220 -13.66 6.56 -13.54
C GLY A 220 -13.87 6.47 -12.03
N VAL A 221 -15.03 6.98 -11.61
CA VAL A 221 -15.43 7.00 -10.20
C VAL A 221 -15.93 5.64 -9.77
N SER A 222 -15.42 5.11 -8.66
CA SER A 222 -15.76 3.79 -8.14
C SER A 222 -17.04 3.84 -7.27
N LEU A 223 -18.14 4.27 -7.84
CA LEU A 223 -19.43 4.28 -7.17
C LEU A 223 -19.97 2.85 -6.96
N LEU A 224 -20.77 2.66 -5.92
CA LEU A 224 -21.35 1.37 -5.56
C LEU A 224 -22.41 0.91 -6.60
N ARG A 225 -23.29 1.83 -7.03
CA ARG A 225 -24.45 1.48 -7.84
C ARG A 225 -24.19 1.25 -9.33
N PRO A 226 -23.39 2.09 -10.05
CA PRO A 226 -23.16 1.87 -11.46
C PRO A 226 -22.35 0.60 -11.73
N LEU A 227 -22.76 -0.16 -12.76
CA LEU A 227 -21.97 -1.28 -13.22
C LEU A 227 -20.69 -0.80 -13.88
N VAL A 228 -19.57 -1.29 -13.42
CA VAL A 228 -18.25 -1.05 -14.00
C VAL A 228 -17.72 -2.37 -14.56
N HIS A 229 -17.69 -2.49 -15.90
CA HIS A 229 -17.18 -3.68 -16.55
C HIS A 229 -15.72 -3.95 -16.17
N LYS A 230 -15.33 -5.22 -16.03
CA LYS A 230 -13.98 -5.65 -15.70
C LYS A 230 -13.43 -5.08 -14.36
N ARG A 231 -14.29 -4.63 -13.45
CA ARG A 231 -13.86 -4.19 -12.11
C ARG A 231 -13.57 -5.42 -11.26
N ALA A 232 -12.39 -5.46 -10.65
CA ALA A 232 -12.04 -6.47 -9.66
C ALA A 232 -12.88 -6.30 -8.39
N ALA A 233 -13.22 -7.41 -7.73
CA ALA A 233 -13.68 -7.43 -6.36
C ALA A 233 -12.49 -7.33 -5.40
N GLY A 234 -12.66 -6.64 -4.27
CA GLY A 234 -11.61 -6.47 -3.27
C GLY A 234 -11.66 -7.58 -2.21
N TYR A 235 -10.48 -8.06 -1.78
CA TYR A 235 -10.38 -9.15 -0.81
C TYR A 235 -9.39 -8.82 0.32
N ALA A 236 -9.76 -9.19 1.53
CA ALA A 236 -8.84 -9.30 2.65
C ALA A 236 -8.19 -10.69 2.63
N GLN A 237 -6.86 -10.74 2.62
CA GLN A 237 -6.13 -12.00 2.73
C GLN A 237 -6.03 -12.39 4.19
N THR A 238 -6.57 -13.55 4.53
CA THR A 238 -6.47 -14.17 5.85
C THR A 238 -5.58 -15.41 5.79
N PHE A 239 -5.18 -15.91 6.94
CA PHE A 239 -4.46 -17.21 7.01
C PHE A 239 -5.35 -18.41 6.63
N GLY A 240 -6.67 -18.23 6.58
CA GLY A 240 -7.63 -19.24 6.13
C GLY A 240 -8.00 -19.17 4.66
N GLY A 241 -7.55 -18.13 3.94
CA GLY A 241 -7.97 -17.88 2.56
C GLY A 241 -8.14 -16.42 2.23
N TYR A 242 -9.26 -16.08 1.65
CA TYR A 242 -9.66 -14.71 1.33
C TYR A 242 -11.09 -14.46 1.81
N GLU A 243 -11.37 -13.24 2.21
CA GLU A 243 -12.69 -12.74 2.60
C GLU A 243 -13.03 -11.51 1.77
N ASN A 244 -14.30 -11.27 1.49
CA ASN A 244 -14.73 -10.08 0.78
C ASN A 244 -14.43 -8.83 1.62
N ALA A 245 -13.80 -7.84 1.00
CA ALA A 245 -13.54 -6.57 1.64
C ALA A 245 -14.76 -5.64 1.50
N PRO A 246 -15.05 -4.79 2.51
CA PRO A 246 -16.13 -3.83 2.42
C PRO A 246 -15.82 -2.76 1.37
N HIS A 247 -16.86 -2.28 0.68
CA HIS A 247 -16.76 -1.09 -0.14
C HIS A 247 -16.55 0.15 0.73
N ILE A 248 -15.65 1.02 0.31
CA ILE A 248 -15.44 2.34 0.91
C ILE A 248 -15.88 3.41 -0.08
N GLY A 249 -16.70 4.33 0.38
CA GLY A 249 -17.25 5.40 -0.45
C GLY A 249 -16.21 6.34 -1.04
N VAL A 250 -16.60 7.01 -2.09
CA VAL A 250 -15.72 7.84 -2.91
C VAL A 250 -15.56 9.24 -2.36
N THR A 251 -14.34 9.77 -2.36
CA THR A 251 -14.01 11.14 -1.97
C THR A 251 -12.92 11.71 -2.90
N PRO A 252 -12.69 13.04 -2.92
CA PRO A 252 -11.59 13.64 -3.65
C PRO A 252 -10.17 13.18 -3.22
N ALA A 253 -10.08 12.45 -2.13
CA ALA A 253 -8.85 11.85 -1.62
C ALA A 253 -8.60 10.43 -2.14
N GLY A 254 -9.66 9.73 -2.61
CA GLY A 254 -9.60 8.36 -3.07
C GLY A 254 -10.98 7.88 -3.48
N GLY A 255 -11.17 7.49 -4.70
CA GLY A 255 -12.50 7.10 -5.18
C GLY A 255 -12.49 6.77 -6.65
N LEU A 256 -11.31 6.58 -7.22
CA LEU A 256 -11.18 6.18 -8.61
C LEU A 256 -10.85 4.69 -8.73
N TYR A 257 -11.37 4.10 -9.78
CA TYR A 257 -10.79 2.90 -10.38
C TYR A 257 -9.98 3.29 -11.62
N SER A 258 -8.97 2.49 -11.96
CA SER A 258 -8.14 2.70 -13.15
C SER A 258 -7.58 1.37 -13.67
N THR A 259 -6.86 1.45 -14.80
CA THR A 259 -6.13 0.36 -15.42
C THR A 259 -4.63 0.68 -15.50
N LEU A 260 -3.79 -0.35 -15.74
CA LEU A 260 -2.37 -0.14 -16.00
C LEU A 260 -2.14 0.83 -17.17
N ARG A 261 -2.94 0.71 -18.23
CA ARG A 261 -2.84 1.54 -19.44
C ARG A 261 -3.09 3.00 -19.14
N ASP A 262 -4.15 3.31 -18.42
CA ASP A 262 -4.52 4.69 -18.12
C ASP A 262 -3.53 5.34 -17.15
N LEU A 263 -3.07 4.61 -16.14
CA LEU A 263 -2.02 5.10 -15.26
C LEU A 263 -0.68 5.32 -16.00
N HIS A 264 -0.39 4.52 -17.02
CA HIS A 264 0.76 4.79 -17.89
C HIS A 264 0.55 6.05 -18.74
N ARG A 265 -0.66 6.29 -19.27
CA ARG A 265 -1.00 7.54 -19.96
C ARG A 265 -0.87 8.75 -19.03
N PHE A 266 -1.32 8.64 -17.79
CA PHE A 266 -1.11 9.65 -16.76
C PHE A 266 0.39 9.93 -16.54
N ASP A 267 1.20 8.89 -16.37
CA ASP A 267 2.65 9.02 -16.28
C ASP A 267 3.25 9.75 -17.48
N GLN A 268 2.84 9.38 -18.71
CA GLN A 268 3.36 10.02 -19.93
C GLN A 268 2.92 11.49 -20.03
N ALA A 269 1.70 11.83 -19.66
CA ALA A 269 1.20 13.21 -19.64
C ALA A 269 1.99 14.12 -18.67
N LEU A 270 2.61 13.56 -17.65
CA LEU A 270 3.47 14.29 -16.70
C LEU A 270 4.87 14.62 -17.26
N TYR A 271 5.28 14.09 -18.42
CA TYR A 271 6.52 14.49 -19.08
C TYR A 271 6.35 15.75 -19.95
N GLY A 272 5.14 16.02 -20.46
CA GLY A 272 4.78 17.25 -21.17
C GLY A 272 4.02 18.24 -20.28
N GLU A 273 3.49 19.32 -20.86
CA GLU A 273 2.72 20.33 -20.15
C GLU A 273 1.20 20.22 -20.32
N SER A 274 0.71 19.08 -20.83
CA SER A 274 -0.72 18.88 -21.05
C SER A 274 -1.54 18.94 -19.76
N LEU A 275 -0.96 18.61 -18.61
CA LEU A 275 -1.61 18.67 -17.31
C LEU A 275 -1.23 19.91 -16.53
N VAL A 276 0.04 20.19 -16.37
CA VAL A 276 0.58 21.34 -15.61
C VAL A 276 1.89 21.82 -16.22
N THR A 277 2.20 23.12 -16.05
CA THR A 277 3.46 23.74 -16.50
C THR A 277 4.68 23.19 -15.75
N GLU A 278 5.90 23.38 -16.28
CA GLU A 278 7.14 22.98 -15.59
C GLU A 278 7.25 23.60 -14.19
N ARG A 279 6.89 24.89 -14.04
CA ARG A 279 6.86 25.56 -12.71
C ARG A 279 5.95 24.82 -11.71
N SER A 280 4.79 24.35 -12.16
CA SER A 280 3.89 23.59 -11.30
C SER A 280 4.42 22.18 -11.00
N LYS A 281 5.17 21.57 -11.92
CA LYS A 281 5.84 20.29 -11.66
C LYS A 281 6.95 20.42 -10.64
N GLU A 282 7.68 21.53 -10.61
CA GLU A 282 8.65 21.83 -9.55
C GLU A 282 7.99 21.80 -8.17
N LEU A 283 6.79 22.38 -8.03
CA LEU A 283 6.00 22.32 -6.80
C LEU A 283 5.48 20.92 -6.52
N LEU A 284 4.92 20.25 -7.54
CA LEU A 284 4.31 18.92 -7.44
C LEU A 284 5.31 17.85 -6.97
N PHE A 285 6.56 17.94 -7.45
CA PHE A 285 7.61 16.96 -7.21
C PHE A 285 8.74 17.47 -6.31
N ALA A 286 8.53 18.58 -5.60
CA ALA A 286 9.52 19.13 -4.69
C ALA A 286 9.92 18.09 -3.64
N LEU A 287 11.22 18.03 -3.32
CA LEU A 287 11.71 17.33 -2.14
C LEU A 287 11.34 18.15 -0.91
N ARG A 288 10.52 17.61 -0.03
CA ARG A 288 10.02 18.30 1.15
C ARG A 288 10.34 17.50 2.41
N PRO A 289 10.48 18.16 3.58
CA PRO A 289 10.72 17.48 4.85
C PRO A 289 9.45 16.77 5.40
N VAL A 290 8.51 16.44 4.54
CA VAL A 290 7.27 15.72 4.87
C VAL A 290 7.20 14.40 4.10
N ILE A 291 6.51 13.42 4.65
CA ILE A 291 6.47 12.06 4.07
C ILE A 291 5.77 12.08 2.70
N THR A 292 4.66 12.82 2.58
CA THR A 292 3.89 12.94 1.33
C THR A 292 3.43 14.38 1.16
N ALA A 293 3.60 14.94 -0.02
CA ALA A 293 3.11 16.26 -0.38
C ALA A 293 2.54 16.24 -1.80
N TYR A 294 1.44 16.94 -2.03
CA TYR A 294 0.79 17.00 -3.35
C TYR A 294 0.46 15.62 -3.92
N GLY A 295 0.22 14.63 -3.03
CA GLY A 295 -0.06 13.24 -3.39
C GLY A 295 1.17 12.38 -3.74
N TRP A 296 2.39 12.94 -3.65
CA TRP A 296 3.65 12.25 -3.95
C TRP A 296 4.58 12.18 -2.75
N LYS A 297 5.26 11.04 -2.62
CA LYS A 297 6.47 10.90 -1.81
C LYS A 297 7.67 11.07 -2.74
N THR A 298 8.43 12.13 -2.55
CA THR A 298 9.66 12.40 -3.31
C THR A 298 10.87 12.01 -2.47
N SER A 299 11.79 11.26 -3.05
CA SER A 299 13.05 10.87 -2.42
C SER A 299 14.17 10.88 -3.45
N GLU A 300 15.41 10.86 -2.98
CA GLU A 300 16.59 10.64 -3.81
C GLU A 300 17.14 9.24 -3.53
N ASP A 301 17.60 8.60 -4.57
CA ASP A 301 18.27 7.31 -4.58
C ASP A 301 19.68 7.48 -5.17
N THR A 302 20.66 6.75 -4.65
CA THR A 302 22.04 6.79 -5.13
C THR A 302 22.43 5.40 -5.62
N LEU A 303 22.81 5.31 -6.88
CA LEU A 303 23.29 4.08 -7.47
C LEU A 303 24.73 3.76 -6.99
N PRO A 304 25.21 2.50 -7.12
CA PRO A 304 26.57 2.13 -6.72
C PRO A 304 27.68 2.92 -7.41
N ASP A 305 27.41 3.47 -8.59
CA ASP A 305 28.33 4.33 -9.34
C ASP A 305 28.34 5.80 -8.88
N GLY A 306 27.57 6.12 -7.81
CA GLY A 306 27.42 7.47 -7.28
C GLY A 306 26.36 8.32 -7.98
N THR A 307 25.71 7.83 -9.03
CA THR A 307 24.64 8.56 -9.73
C THR A 307 23.45 8.79 -8.80
N ARG A 308 23.08 10.06 -8.57
CA ARG A 308 21.88 10.44 -7.82
C ARG A 308 20.69 10.57 -8.76
N ARG A 309 19.55 10.06 -8.35
CA ARG A 309 18.31 10.15 -9.11
C ARG A 309 17.12 10.41 -8.21
N ARG A 310 16.19 11.23 -8.67
CA ARG A 310 14.93 11.46 -7.98
C ARG A 310 13.98 10.31 -8.23
N VAL A 311 13.33 9.85 -7.16
CA VAL A 311 12.31 8.79 -7.17
C VAL A 311 11.01 9.35 -6.62
N LEU A 312 9.96 9.29 -7.40
CA LEU A 312 8.63 9.75 -7.06
C LEU A 312 7.73 8.53 -6.84
N ARG A 313 7.03 8.48 -5.71
CA ARG A 313 6.09 7.40 -5.39
C ARG A 313 4.72 7.98 -5.06
N THR A 314 3.69 7.34 -5.58
CA THR A 314 2.33 7.52 -5.09
C THR A 314 1.72 6.15 -4.83
N THR A 315 1.01 6.04 -3.71
CA THR A 315 0.42 4.77 -3.25
C THR A 315 -1.07 4.96 -2.99
N GLY A 316 -1.80 3.88 -3.10
CA GLY A 316 -3.20 3.84 -2.71
C GLY A 316 -3.50 2.59 -1.89
N GLY A 317 -4.38 2.71 -0.90
CA GLY A 317 -4.84 1.60 -0.10
C GLY A 317 -6.26 1.82 0.37
N LEU A 318 -7.13 0.85 0.09
CA LEU A 318 -8.48 0.68 0.60
C LEU A 318 -8.63 -0.76 1.08
N PRO A 319 -9.62 -1.10 1.91
CA PRO A 319 -9.94 -2.50 2.15
C PRO A 319 -10.03 -3.26 0.82
N GLY A 320 -9.30 -4.36 0.70
CA GLY A 320 -9.27 -5.18 -0.50
C GLY A 320 -8.43 -4.67 -1.67
N PHE A 321 -7.85 -3.46 -1.63
CA PHE A 321 -7.08 -2.93 -2.75
C PHE A 321 -5.80 -2.25 -2.30
N ALA A 322 -4.74 -2.43 -3.09
CA ALA A 322 -3.54 -1.63 -3.01
C ALA A 322 -3.02 -1.27 -4.41
N ALA A 323 -2.48 -0.07 -4.52
CA ALA A 323 -1.94 0.45 -5.76
C ALA A 323 -0.62 1.18 -5.49
N LEU A 324 0.31 1.05 -6.43
CA LEU A 324 1.61 1.74 -6.37
C LEU A 324 2.01 2.20 -7.78
N MET A 325 2.49 3.44 -7.85
CA MET A 325 3.24 3.94 -8.99
C MET A 325 4.57 4.50 -8.50
N VAL A 326 5.67 4.01 -9.06
CA VAL A 326 7.02 4.53 -8.86
C VAL A 326 7.53 5.09 -10.16
N ARG A 327 8.00 6.34 -10.15
CA ARG A 327 8.59 7.03 -11.29
C ARG A 327 10.05 7.38 -11.01
N VAL A 328 10.92 7.16 -11.99
CA VAL A 328 12.29 7.66 -12.01
C VAL A 328 12.45 8.48 -13.30
N PRO A 329 12.13 9.80 -13.26
CA PRO A 329 12.02 10.63 -14.47
C PRO A 329 13.29 10.64 -15.31
N SER A 330 14.49 10.73 -14.71
CA SER A 330 15.78 10.73 -15.40
C SER A 330 16.03 9.45 -16.21
N ALA A 331 15.49 8.31 -15.78
CA ALA A 331 15.58 7.03 -16.48
C ALA A 331 14.37 6.78 -17.41
N ARG A 332 13.38 7.69 -17.45
CA ARG A 332 12.06 7.47 -18.08
C ARG A 332 11.51 6.09 -17.69
N ARG A 333 11.60 5.78 -16.38
CA ARG A 333 11.18 4.51 -15.79
C ARG A 333 9.91 4.70 -14.97
N THR A 334 8.97 3.79 -15.15
CA THR A 334 7.74 3.74 -14.33
C THR A 334 7.39 2.30 -14.01
N ILE A 335 7.07 2.03 -12.75
CA ILE A 335 6.57 0.73 -12.29
C ILE A 335 5.19 0.99 -11.72
N ILE A 336 4.17 0.33 -12.25
CA ILE A 336 2.78 0.41 -11.81
C ILE A 336 2.35 -0.98 -11.37
N MET A 337 1.86 -1.09 -10.14
CA MET A 337 1.29 -2.32 -9.60
C MET A 337 -0.08 -2.02 -9.01
N LEU A 338 -1.06 -2.83 -9.39
CA LEU A 338 -2.44 -2.78 -8.93
C LEU A 338 -2.82 -4.16 -8.39
N THR A 339 -3.38 -4.22 -7.20
CA THR A 339 -3.81 -5.49 -6.58
C THR A 339 -5.18 -5.34 -5.94
N ASN A 340 -5.95 -6.39 -5.98
CA ASN A 340 -7.23 -6.50 -5.29
C ASN A 340 -7.14 -7.32 -3.99
N THR A 341 -5.95 -7.26 -3.35
CA THR A 341 -5.69 -7.73 -1.99
C THR A 341 -4.83 -6.71 -1.25
N ARG A 342 -5.30 -6.15 -0.12
CA ARG A 342 -4.60 -5.06 0.56
C ARG A 342 -3.52 -5.52 1.54
N ASP A 343 -3.67 -6.67 2.16
CA ASP A 343 -2.88 -7.07 3.33
C ASP A 343 -1.36 -7.14 3.10
N MET A 344 -0.97 -7.14 1.82
CA MET A 344 0.43 -7.11 1.38
C MET A 344 0.83 -5.79 0.72
N ALA A 345 0.10 -4.70 0.96
CA ALA A 345 0.36 -3.39 0.32
C ALA A 345 1.81 -2.91 0.51
N TRP A 346 2.41 -3.14 1.68
CA TRP A 346 3.82 -2.81 1.97
C TRP A 346 4.81 -3.59 1.09
N ARG A 347 4.46 -4.79 0.57
CA ARG A 347 5.31 -5.57 -0.33
C ARG A 347 5.43 -4.96 -1.73
N LEU A 348 4.47 -4.12 -2.14
CA LEU A 348 4.53 -3.47 -3.45
C LEU A 348 5.77 -2.56 -3.55
N ASP A 349 6.13 -1.85 -2.47
CA ASP A 349 7.36 -1.05 -2.42
C ASP A 349 8.61 -1.94 -2.56
N ASP A 350 8.68 -3.06 -1.83
CA ASP A 350 9.81 -4.00 -1.92
C ASP A 350 9.93 -4.61 -3.31
N PHE A 351 8.79 -4.92 -3.94
CA PHE A 351 8.76 -5.43 -5.32
C PHE A 351 9.25 -4.37 -6.31
N ALA A 352 8.81 -3.12 -6.17
CA ALA A 352 9.27 -2.02 -7.02
C ALA A 352 10.76 -1.76 -6.87
N VAL A 353 11.30 -1.77 -5.65
CA VAL A 353 12.74 -1.68 -5.38
C VAL A 353 13.49 -2.84 -6.05
N THR A 354 12.99 -4.07 -5.89
CA THR A 354 13.61 -5.26 -6.49
C THR A 354 13.59 -5.20 -8.02
N ILE A 355 12.47 -4.81 -8.61
CA ILE A 355 12.35 -4.64 -10.08
C ILE A 355 13.31 -3.54 -10.55
N GLY A 356 13.43 -2.44 -9.81
CA GLY A 356 14.41 -1.40 -10.07
C GLY A 356 15.84 -1.96 -10.11
N ARG A 357 16.22 -2.77 -9.12
CA ARG A 357 17.53 -3.45 -9.07
C ARG A 357 17.77 -4.40 -10.26
N ILE A 358 16.73 -5.15 -10.67
CA ILE A 358 16.79 -6.00 -11.88
C ILE A 358 17.06 -5.16 -13.12
N LEU A 359 16.36 -4.02 -13.27
CA LEU A 359 16.53 -3.10 -14.39
C LEU A 359 17.91 -2.43 -14.40
N ASP A 360 18.49 -2.18 -13.23
CA ASP A 360 19.84 -1.63 -13.09
C ASP A 360 20.95 -2.69 -13.17
N GLY A 361 20.59 -3.99 -13.30
CA GLY A 361 21.56 -5.10 -13.36
C GLY A 361 22.17 -5.44 -12.00
N LEU A 362 21.60 -4.96 -10.90
CA LEU A 362 22.09 -5.15 -9.54
C LEU A 362 21.63 -6.50 -8.94
N PRO A 363 22.33 -7.02 -7.94
CA PRO A 363 21.90 -8.19 -7.18
C PRO A 363 20.53 -7.94 -6.50
N TYR A 364 19.70 -8.96 -6.44
CA TYR A 364 18.38 -8.88 -5.79
C TYR A 364 18.02 -10.19 -5.08
N THR A 365 17.15 -10.10 -4.10
CA THR A 365 16.62 -11.25 -3.38
C THR A 365 15.35 -11.78 -4.06
N ARG A 366 15.26 -13.09 -4.24
CA ARG A 366 14.05 -13.75 -4.77
C ARG A 366 12.96 -13.79 -3.69
N PRO A 367 11.67 -13.79 -4.06
CA PRO A 367 10.57 -14.00 -3.10
C PRO A 367 10.75 -15.33 -2.35
N LYS A 368 10.48 -15.30 -1.04
CA LYS A 368 10.52 -16.45 -0.15
C LYS A 368 9.12 -16.76 0.33
N ARG A 369 8.86 -18.02 0.69
CA ARG A 369 7.61 -18.41 1.32
C ARG A 369 7.51 -17.79 2.71
N SER A 370 6.31 -17.38 3.13
CA SER A 370 6.09 -16.96 4.51
C SER A 370 6.08 -18.17 5.44
N ALA A 371 6.92 -18.14 6.48
CA ALA A 371 6.88 -19.15 7.54
C ALA A 371 5.55 -19.07 8.30
N ALA A 372 4.99 -17.88 8.51
CA ALA A 372 3.71 -17.68 9.17
C ALA A 372 2.55 -18.33 8.39
N GLU A 373 2.52 -18.18 7.05
CA GLU A 373 1.51 -18.85 6.21
C GLU A 373 1.62 -20.39 6.28
N ALA A 374 2.84 -20.92 6.27
CA ALA A 374 3.07 -22.35 6.37
C ALA A 374 2.66 -22.90 7.75
N ILE A 375 3.00 -22.18 8.83
CA ILE A 375 2.59 -22.53 10.20
C ILE A 375 1.07 -22.40 10.36
N ALA A 376 0.43 -21.41 9.73
CA ALA A 376 -1.02 -21.28 9.77
C ALA A 376 -1.73 -22.51 9.21
N ALA A 377 -1.30 -23.02 8.06
CA ALA A 377 -1.84 -24.23 7.46
C ALA A 377 -1.64 -25.46 8.37
N ASP A 378 -0.44 -25.60 8.94
CA ASP A 378 -0.11 -26.67 9.88
C ASP A 378 -0.96 -26.61 11.18
N ALA A 379 -1.14 -25.40 11.74
CA ALA A 379 -1.94 -25.17 12.93
C ALA A 379 -3.44 -25.43 12.70
N GLN A 380 -3.96 -25.06 11.52
CA GLN A 380 -5.35 -25.33 11.12
C GLN A 380 -5.60 -26.82 10.86
N SER A 381 -4.61 -27.56 10.41
CA SER A 381 -4.69 -29.02 10.24
C SER A 381 -4.61 -29.81 11.56
N GLY A 382 -4.51 -29.13 12.71
CA GLY A 382 -4.53 -29.75 14.03
C GLY A 382 -3.19 -30.26 14.54
N LYS A 383 -2.05 -29.87 13.93
CA LYS A 383 -0.73 -30.22 14.42
C LYS A 383 -0.49 -29.73 15.84
N SER A 384 0.18 -30.55 16.65
CA SER A 384 0.54 -30.21 18.03
C SER A 384 1.57 -29.08 18.11
N ALA A 385 1.67 -28.41 19.26
CA ALA A 385 2.67 -27.36 19.52
C ALA A 385 4.11 -27.86 19.25
N ALA A 386 4.42 -29.10 19.61
CA ALA A 386 5.74 -29.71 19.37
C ALA A 386 6.02 -29.89 17.87
N GLU A 387 5.04 -30.26 17.07
CA GLU A 387 5.17 -30.38 15.61
C GLU A 387 5.33 -29.01 14.96
N LEU A 388 4.54 -28.00 15.36
CA LEU A 388 4.67 -26.64 14.91
C LEU A 388 6.06 -26.10 15.24
N GLY A 389 6.57 -26.34 16.44
CA GLY A 389 7.91 -25.93 16.85
C GLY A 389 9.00 -26.53 15.96
N ARG A 390 8.99 -27.85 15.75
CA ARG A 390 9.96 -28.51 14.85
C ARG A 390 9.88 -27.98 13.42
N ARG A 391 8.68 -27.82 12.91
CA ARG A 391 8.44 -27.30 11.55
C ARG A 391 8.97 -25.87 11.40
N PHE A 392 8.71 -25.04 12.40
CA PHE A 392 9.19 -23.67 12.44
C PHE A 392 10.72 -23.58 12.49
N ASP A 393 11.37 -24.41 13.32
CA ASP A 393 12.83 -24.44 13.40
C ASP A 393 13.48 -24.87 12.07
N ALA A 394 12.88 -25.86 11.38
CA ALA A 394 13.31 -26.27 10.05
C ALA A 394 13.19 -25.12 9.02
N MET A 395 12.09 -24.35 9.06
CA MET A 395 11.91 -23.17 8.18
C MET A 395 12.88 -22.03 8.52
N ARG A 396 13.19 -21.81 9.79
CA ARG A 396 14.24 -20.83 10.21
C ARG A 396 15.61 -21.22 9.69
N ALA A 397 15.94 -22.51 9.71
CA ALA A 397 17.21 -23.02 9.19
C ALA A 397 17.29 -22.87 7.66
N ASP A 398 16.19 -23.07 6.94
CA ASP A 398 16.08 -22.88 5.49
C ASP A 398 15.75 -21.41 5.14
N SER A 399 16.64 -20.52 5.51
CA SER A 399 16.49 -19.08 5.21
C SER A 399 16.57 -18.74 3.71
N ALA A 400 16.95 -19.69 2.85
CA ALA A 400 16.93 -19.51 1.40
C ALA A 400 15.52 -19.60 0.83
N SER A 401 14.68 -20.49 1.36
CA SER A 401 13.31 -20.74 0.88
C SER A 401 12.24 -19.98 1.69
N PHE A 402 12.47 -19.75 2.99
CA PHE A 402 11.49 -19.17 3.89
C PHE A 402 11.92 -17.80 4.44
N ALA A 403 10.92 -16.92 4.59
CA ALA A 403 11.03 -15.68 5.34
C ALA A 403 10.35 -15.84 6.70
N VAL A 404 11.05 -15.52 7.78
CA VAL A 404 10.50 -15.42 9.12
C VAL A 404 10.33 -13.94 9.45
N SER A 405 9.11 -13.51 9.71
CA SER A 405 8.74 -12.13 9.99
C SER A 405 8.01 -12.04 11.32
N GLU A 406 8.47 -11.17 12.21
CA GLU A 406 7.81 -10.86 13.48
C GLU A 406 6.36 -10.41 13.26
N VAL A 407 6.16 -9.48 12.33
CA VAL A 407 4.84 -8.91 12.01
C VAL A 407 3.88 -9.98 11.50
N GLU A 408 4.33 -10.89 10.62
CA GLU A 408 3.47 -11.94 10.08
C GLU A 408 3.13 -13.00 11.15
N LEU A 409 4.08 -13.38 12.00
CA LEU A 409 3.81 -14.29 13.13
C LEU A 409 2.89 -13.62 14.15
N ASN A 410 3.06 -12.34 14.40
CA ASN A 410 2.17 -11.57 15.30
C ASN A 410 0.74 -11.56 14.76
N ARG A 411 0.55 -11.26 13.47
CA ARG A 411 -0.76 -11.33 12.80
C ARG A 411 -1.37 -12.72 12.89
N LEU A 412 -0.57 -13.78 12.76
CA LEU A 412 -1.04 -15.16 12.89
C LEU A 412 -1.50 -15.45 14.32
N GLY A 413 -0.76 -15.00 15.32
CA GLY A 413 -1.17 -15.11 16.73
C GLY A 413 -2.52 -14.45 16.97
N TYR A 414 -2.69 -13.20 16.51
CA TYR A 414 -3.96 -12.49 16.62
C TYR A 414 -5.09 -13.08 15.77
N TYR A 415 -4.81 -13.71 14.64
CA TYR A 415 -5.80 -14.47 13.90
C TYR A 415 -6.40 -15.60 14.76
N PHE A 416 -5.56 -16.37 15.47
CA PHE A 416 -6.06 -17.40 16.37
C PHE A 416 -6.73 -16.82 17.62
N LEU A 417 -6.21 -15.73 18.16
CA LEU A 417 -6.77 -15.10 19.37
C LEU A 417 -8.16 -14.52 19.12
N ASN A 418 -8.29 -13.70 18.08
CA ASN A 418 -9.48 -12.87 17.86
C ASN A 418 -10.47 -13.49 16.88
N ALA A 419 -10.02 -13.94 15.70
CA ALA A 419 -10.90 -14.46 14.67
C ALA A 419 -11.33 -15.91 14.96
N ARG A 420 -10.41 -16.75 15.48
CA ARG A 420 -10.69 -18.16 15.80
C ARG A 420 -11.09 -18.39 17.24
N ARG A 421 -10.95 -17.37 18.12
CA ARG A 421 -11.21 -17.46 19.57
C ARG A 421 -10.52 -18.66 20.21
N ALA A 422 -9.27 -18.92 19.83
CA ALA A 422 -8.47 -20.06 20.26
C ALA A 422 -7.20 -19.57 20.99
N PRO A 423 -7.30 -19.03 22.23
CA PRO A 423 -6.18 -18.42 22.93
C PRO A 423 -5.03 -19.40 23.18
N ALA A 424 -5.29 -20.67 23.45
CA ALA A 424 -4.23 -21.68 23.59
C ALA A 424 -3.38 -21.81 22.31
N ARG A 425 -4.01 -21.82 21.14
CA ARG A 425 -3.31 -21.86 19.86
C ARG A 425 -2.56 -20.55 19.58
N ALA A 426 -3.13 -19.41 19.95
CA ALA A 426 -2.47 -18.12 19.84
C ALA A 426 -1.19 -18.07 20.69
N ILE A 427 -1.21 -18.58 21.92
CA ILE A 427 -0.04 -18.71 22.78
C ILE A 427 1.07 -19.50 22.10
N GLU A 428 0.77 -20.66 21.50
CA GLU A 428 1.76 -21.46 20.78
C GLU A 428 2.42 -20.67 19.64
N ILE A 429 1.65 -19.91 18.89
CA ILE A 429 2.17 -19.08 17.78
C ILE A 429 3.01 -17.90 18.32
N PHE A 430 2.55 -17.20 19.34
CA PHE A 430 3.31 -16.11 19.94
C PHE A 430 4.61 -16.59 20.59
N GLN A 431 4.63 -17.82 21.15
CA GLN A 431 5.87 -18.45 21.62
C GLN A 431 6.87 -18.71 20.49
N LEU A 432 6.42 -19.07 19.28
CA LEU A 432 7.29 -19.17 18.11
C LEU A 432 7.86 -17.78 17.74
N ASN A 433 7.04 -16.73 17.87
CA ASN A 433 7.47 -15.35 17.62
C ASN A 433 8.53 -14.89 18.64
N VAL A 434 8.32 -15.12 19.92
CA VAL A 434 9.31 -14.87 20.99
C VAL A 434 10.62 -15.63 20.72
N ARG A 435 10.56 -16.91 20.32
CA ARG A 435 11.73 -17.71 19.96
C ARG A 435 12.52 -17.11 18.78
N ALA A 436 11.84 -16.51 17.81
CA ALA A 436 12.48 -15.89 16.64
C ALA A 436 13.05 -14.52 16.97
N PHE A 437 12.34 -13.72 17.78
CA PHE A 437 12.63 -12.31 18.06
C PHE A 437 12.73 -11.99 19.55
N PRO A 438 13.62 -12.63 20.32
CA PRO A 438 13.65 -12.55 21.80
C PRO A 438 14.05 -11.16 22.35
N ARG A 439 14.44 -10.22 21.48
CA ARG A 439 14.77 -8.83 21.85
C ARG A 439 13.72 -7.82 21.47
N SER A 440 12.58 -8.25 20.90
CA SER A 440 11.45 -7.37 20.59
C SER A 440 10.49 -7.30 21.79
N ALA A 441 10.20 -6.10 22.28
CA ALA A 441 9.21 -5.88 23.33
C ALA A 441 7.80 -6.30 22.89
N ASN A 442 7.47 -6.06 21.63
CA ASN A 442 6.16 -6.32 21.05
C ASN A 442 5.76 -7.82 21.10
N VAL A 443 6.71 -8.73 20.93
CA VAL A 443 6.38 -10.19 20.96
C VAL A 443 5.98 -10.66 22.34
N TYR A 444 6.54 -10.06 23.39
CA TYR A 444 6.18 -10.36 24.78
C TYR A 444 4.86 -9.68 25.17
N ASP A 445 4.60 -8.47 24.68
CA ASP A 445 3.33 -7.78 24.89
C ASP A 445 2.16 -8.62 24.31
N SER A 446 2.28 -9.05 23.06
CA SER A 446 1.28 -9.89 22.38
C SER A 446 1.11 -11.27 23.06
N LEU A 447 2.20 -11.87 23.55
CA LEU A 447 2.12 -13.13 24.29
C LEU A 447 1.44 -12.93 25.65
N GLY A 448 1.70 -11.82 26.33
CA GLY A 448 1.01 -11.40 27.56
C GLY A 448 -0.50 -11.28 27.38
N GLU A 449 -0.93 -10.64 26.29
CA GLU A 449 -2.35 -10.52 25.93
C GLU A 449 -3.01 -11.88 25.70
N ALA A 450 -2.33 -12.81 25.00
CA ALA A 450 -2.85 -14.14 24.77
C ALA A 450 -2.98 -14.95 26.08
N TYR A 451 -2.04 -14.81 27.02
CA TYR A 451 -2.16 -15.42 28.34
C TYR A 451 -3.32 -14.85 29.16
N LEU A 452 -3.57 -13.53 29.11
CA LEU A 452 -4.75 -12.95 29.72
C LEU A 452 -6.05 -13.50 29.14
N ALA A 453 -6.13 -13.61 27.81
CA ALA A 453 -7.28 -14.19 27.15
C ALA A 453 -7.46 -15.68 27.47
N HIS A 454 -6.40 -16.37 27.88
CA HIS A 454 -6.42 -17.77 28.37
C HIS A 454 -6.65 -17.88 29.87
N ALA A 455 -6.88 -16.76 30.57
CA ALA A 455 -7.04 -16.67 32.03
C ALA A 455 -5.75 -17.06 32.85
N ASP A 456 -4.57 -17.05 32.23
CA ASP A 456 -3.28 -17.26 32.90
C ASP A 456 -2.64 -15.91 33.24
N THR A 457 -3.16 -15.25 34.28
CA THR A 457 -2.71 -13.95 34.76
C THR A 457 -1.23 -13.97 35.18
N ALA A 458 -0.73 -15.07 35.73
CA ALA A 458 0.66 -15.16 36.21
C ALA A 458 1.65 -15.07 35.03
N LEU A 459 1.44 -15.85 33.98
CA LEU A 459 2.25 -15.80 32.78
C LEU A 459 2.07 -14.48 32.01
N ALA A 460 0.88 -13.91 32.01
CA ALA A 460 0.65 -12.60 31.42
C ALA A 460 1.54 -11.52 32.08
N VAL A 461 1.54 -11.44 33.43
CA VAL A 461 2.35 -10.50 34.19
C VAL A 461 3.85 -10.65 33.87
N ILE A 462 4.35 -11.88 33.78
CA ILE A 462 5.76 -12.16 33.43
C ILE A 462 6.09 -11.57 32.06
N ASN A 463 5.24 -11.80 31.06
CA ASN A 463 5.48 -11.34 29.70
C ASN A 463 5.35 -9.82 29.56
N TYR A 464 4.35 -9.16 30.17
CA TYR A 464 4.26 -7.70 30.16
C TYR A 464 5.44 -7.03 30.87
N ARG A 465 5.94 -7.60 31.98
CA ARG A 465 7.17 -7.10 32.63
C ARG A 465 8.36 -7.22 31.69
N ARG A 466 8.48 -8.35 30.99
CA ARG A 466 9.56 -8.54 30.01
C ARG A 466 9.47 -7.57 28.86
N SER A 467 8.26 -7.25 28.40
CA SER A 467 8.04 -6.20 27.39
C SER A 467 8.54 -4.84 27.86
N LEU A 468 8.23 -4.43 29.12
CA LEU A 468 8.69 -3.15 29.69
C LEU A 468 10.21 -3.12 29.94
N GLU A 469 10.83 -4.24 30.27
CA GLU A 469 12.30 -4.32 30.36
C GLU A 469 12.98 -4.03 29.02
N LEU A 470 12.36 -4.44 27.91
CA LEU A 470 12.88 -4.26 26.55
C LEU A 470 12.51 -2.88 25.97
N ASP A 471 11.33 -2.37 26.32
CA ASP A 471 10.85 -1.03 25.93
C ASP A 471 10.13 -0.38 27.14
N PRO A 472 10.82 0.45 27.93
CA PRO A 472 10.23 1.17 29.06
C PRO A 472 9.07 2.11 28.68
N ASN A 473 8.92 2.47 27.40
CA ASN A 473 7.86 3.34 26.90
C ASN A 473 6.62 2.57 26.42
N ASN A 474 6.56 1.25 26.58
CA ASN A 474 5.37 0.47 26.26
C ASN A 474 4.22 0.79 27.23
N GLY A 475 3.44 1.83 26.90
CA GLY A 475 2.31 2.28 27.69
C GLY A 475 1.21 1.21 27.88
N ASN A 476 1.01 0.34 26.88
CA ASN A 476 0.03 -0.75 26.98
C ASN A 476 0.40 -1.74 28.09
N ALA A 477 1.63 -2.23 28.10
CA ALA A 477 2.10 -3.15 29.14
C ALA A 477 2.04 -2.52 30.55
N ALA A 478 2.43 -1.22 30.66
CA ALA A 478 2.37 -0.49 31.92
C ALA A 478 0.96 -0.37 32.46
N GLU A 479 0.00 0.00 31.61
CA GLU A 479 -1.42 0.14 32.01
C GLU A 479 -2.03 -1.21 32.42
N ILE A 480 -1.78 -2.26 31.67
CA ILE A 480 -2.28 -3.61 31.99
C ILE A 480 -1.71 -4.10 33.33
N LEU A 481 -0.42 -3.96 33.56
CA LEU A 481 0.19 -4.36 34.84
C LEU A 481 -0.39 -3.57 36.04
N LYS A 482 -0.61 -2.27 35.86
CA LYS A 482 -1.27 -1.43 36.89
C LYS A 482 -2.67 -1.93 37.19
N ARG A 483 -3.46 -2.25 36.17
CA ARG A 483 -4.82 -2.80 36.30
C ARG A 483 -4.85 -4.14 37.02
N LEU A 484 -3.93 -5.05 36.66
CA LEU A 484 -3.83 -6.38 37.28
C LEU A 484 -3.39 -6.30 38.76
N ALA A 485 -2.51 -5.34 39.11
CA ALA A 485 -2.11 -5.12 40.50
C ALA A 485 -3.21 -4.53 41.38
N ALA A 486 -4.19 -3.83 40.80
CA ALA A 486 -5.33 -3.23 41.50
C ALA A 486 -6.51 -4.18 41.73
N GLN A 487 -6.51 -5.38 41.11
CA GLN A 487 -7.56 -6.39 41.34
C GLN A 487 -7.30 -7.11 42.68
N PRO A 488 -8.30 -7.17 43.57
CA PRO A 488 -8.17 -7.96 44.80
C PRO A 488 -7.94 -9.44 44.42
N ARG A 489 -7.01 -10.08 45.13
CA ARG A 489 -6.69 -11.52 45.00
C ARG A 489 -7.84 -12.40 45.39
#